data_4713be8c0fde0f563de4fcfea5310512
#
_entry.id   4713be8c0fde0f563de4fcfea5310512
#
_cell.length_a   1.000
_cell.length_b   1.000
_cell.length_c   1.000
_cell.angle_alpha   90.00
_cell.angle_beta   90.00
_cell.angle_gamma   90.00
#
_symmetry.space_group_name_H-M   'P 1'
#
loop_
_entity.id
_entity.type
_entity.pdbx_description
1 polymer ?
#
loop_
_entity_poly.entity_id
_entity_poly.type
_entity_poly.pdbx_seq_one_letter_code
_entity_poly.pdbx_strand_id
1 'polypeptide(L)'
;MASRIYADRKIVIITTFLVIGFIYLIRLFYIQVIDRSYTLSANNNVLRYVTQFPARGLIYDRNGKLLVYNEAVYDLMVIPRQVKDVDTAEICRLLGITAEGYHERMKKARDYSPMLASAFEKQISKETYGYIEEKLYRFRGFFVQPRTLRKYPMSIGAHLLGYIGEVTPVQVGKSDYYKQGDYIGISGIERAYEKELRGIKGLKIRMVDVFNRDVGSFENGRYDTSAVMGGDLYTGIDADLQQYGEKLMANKRGSIVAIDPATGEILCFLSSPGYDPNLLVGRVRGKNYGILNNDPIKPLLNRAIMGQYPPGSTFKMANDMVGLQMGVITKNTRYSCQGPGSSPIKCTHNHVSPLDVYMAIQQSCNPFHWQVFRAIMSDPNYENTKQRYDVWRKHLMSMGFGRKLNTDLAFELKGNLPPSEVFDKIYGVGRWNAMTIRSLSIGQGEVLTTPLQLVNYASMVANRGFFYPPHVVRSVGNEKNKTNFGNQKNVASINVEYIDIVIQGMREVFEGSHGTARAYKIDSLSMAGKTGTAQTSSGKDNSNFIAFAPVETPKIAICVIVEEAGFGSRWAAPIASLMIEKYLFHTVKRKEIEENMINANLLNN
;
A
#
# COMPACT_ATOMS: atom_id res chain seq x y z
N MET A 1 -35.49 0.79 94.88
CA MET A 1 -34.30 0.43 94.09
C MET A 1 -34.65 -0.13 92.71
N ALA A 2 -35.68 -0.91 92.54
CA ALA A 2 -36.03 -1.54 91.23
C ALA A 2 -36.41 -0.52 90.10
N SER A 3 -37.07 0.59 90.42
CA SER A 3 -37.51 1.58 89.37
C SER A 3 -36.37 2.33 88.67
N ARG A 4 -35.24 2.52 89.36
CA ARG A 4 -34.04 3.16 88.77
C ARG A 4 -33.34 2.24 87.75
N ILE A 5 -33.25 0.96 88.03
CA ILE A 5 -32.61 -0.03 87.14
C ILE A 5 -33.37 -0.16 85.78
N TYR A 6 -34.71 -0.04 85.81
CA TYR A 6 -35.50 -0.08 84.59
C TYR A 6 -35.41 1.23 83.75
N ALA A 7 -35.22 2.38 84.43
CA ALA A 7 -35.03 3.66 83.75
C ALA A 7 -33.67 3.68 83.02
N ASP A 8 -32.58 3.19 83.67
CA ASP A 8 -31.26 3.14 83.07
C ASP A 8 -31.20 2.15 81.89
N ARG A 9 -31.86 1.00 81.97
CA ARG A 9 -31.98 0.04 80.90
C ARG A 9 -32.78 0.58 79.72
N LYS A 10 -33.87 1.34 79.99
CA LYS A 10 -34.67 2.01 78.96
C LYS A 10 -33.82 3.02 78.15
N ILE A 11 -33.02 3.82 78.85
CA ILE A 11 -32.10 4.79 78.22
C ILE A 11 -31.05 4.07 77.38
N VAL A 12 -30.46 3.01 77.86
CA VAL A 12 -29.49 2.22 77.11
C VAL A 12 -30.12 1.65 75.80
N ILE A 13 -31.32 1.09 75.87
CA ILE A 13 -32.03 0.55 74.74
C ILE A 13 -32.36 1.66 73.73
N ILE A 14 -32.91 2.78 74.18
CA ILE A 14 -33.22 3.93 73.31
C ILE A 14 -31.94 4.44 72.65
N THR A 15 -30.86 4.63 73.39
CA THR A 15 -29.58 5.12 72.87
C THR A 15 -29.02 4.14 71.84
N THR A 16 -29.09 2.83 72.10
CA THR A 16 -28.65 1.81 71.13
C THR A 16 -29.44 1.89 69.82
N PHE A 17 -30.77 2.01 69.88
CA PHE A 17 -31.57 2.15 68.67
C PHE A 17 -31.29 3.46 67.92
N LEU A 18 -31.07 4.57 68.65
CA LEU A 18 -30.69 5.85 68.03
C LEU A 18 -29.31 5.78 67.37
N VAL A 19 -28.32 5.13 67.97
CA VAL A 19 -26.99 4.93 67.39
C VAL A 19 -27.09 4.06 66.15
N ILE A 20 -27.84 2.95 66.21
CA ILE A 20 -28.05 2.09 65.04
C ILE A 20 -28.74 2.88 63.91
N GLY A 21 -29.81 3.62 64.24
CA GLY A 21 -30.51 4.46 63.29
C GLY A 21 -29.60 5.52 62.64
N PHE A 22 -28.72 6.14 63.43
CA PHE A 22 -27.75 7.12 62.95
C PHE A 22 -26.72 6.50 62.02
N ILE A 23 -26.20 5.31 62.35
CA ILE A 23 -25.29 4.55 61.48
C ILE A 23 -25.96 4.24 60.14
N TYR A 24 -27.23 3.82 60.15
CA TYR A 24 -27.98 3.58 58.91
C TYR A 24 -28.20 4.87 58.09
N LEU A 25 -28.45 6.01 58.75
CA LEU A 25 -28.60 7.30 58.07
C LEU A 25 -27.30 7.75 57.44
N ILE A 26 -26.16 7.61 58.13
CA ILE A 26 -24.85 7.90 57.58
C ILE A 26 -24.54 6.97 56.40
N ARG A 27 -24.85 5.69 56.53
CA ARG A 27 -24.61 4.72 55.42
C ARG A 27 -25.49 5.01 54.22
N LEU A 28 -26.76 5.36 54.41
CA LEU A 28 -27.67 5.79 53.35
C LEU A 28 -27.18 7.07 52.66
N PHE A 29 -26.77 8.06 53.47
CA PHE A 29 -26.18 9.29 52.92
C PHE A 29 -24.95 9.01 52.10
N TYR A 30 -24.04 8.16 52.61
CA TYR A 30 -22.85 7.75 51.87
C TYR A 30 -23.18 7.10 50.53
N ILE A 31 -24.12 6.13 50.51
CA ILE A 31 -24.54 5.41 49.27
C ILE A 31 -25.29 6.33 48.31
N GLN A 32 -26.09 7.28 48.77
CA GLN A 32 -26.93 8.11 47.92
C GLN A 32 -26.22 9.38 47.40
N VAL A 33 -25.30 9.94 48.17
CA VAL A 33 -24.69 11.25 47.88
C VAL A 33 -23.23 11.15 47.52
N ILE A 34 -22.45 10.29 48.20
CA ILE A 34 -20.99 10.21 48.07
C ILE A 34 -20.58 9.11 47.08
N ASP A 35 -21.17 7.92 47.21
CA ASP A 35 -20.83 6.78 46.37
C ASP A 35 -21.64 6.81 45.03
N ARG A 36 -21.01 7.39 44.03
CA ARG A 36 -21.58 7.46 42.66
C ARG A 36 -21.54 6.12 41.91
N SER A 37 -20.92 5.06 42.45
CA SER A 37 -20.83 3.76 41.79
C SER A 37 -22.22 3.12 41.59
N TYR A 38 -23.15 3.30 42.55
CA TYR A 38 -24.53 2.82 42.43
C TYR A 38 -25.33 3.61 41.40
N THR A 39 -25.14 4.94 41.30
CA THR A 39 -25.75 5.77 40.28
C THR A 39 -25.24 5.39 38.91
N LEU A 40 -23.93 5.13 38.79
CA LEU A 40 -23.31 4.65 37.56
C LEU A 40 -23.83 3.26 37.14
N SER A 41 -24.00 2.35 38.11
CA SER A 41 -24.54 1.00 37.86
C SER A 41 -26.04 1.06 37.49
N ALA A 42 -26.82 1.93 38.11
CA ALA A 42 -28.21 2.14 37.75
C ALA A 42 -28.34 2.72 36.34
N ASN A 43 -27.53 3.72 35.99
CA ASN A 43 -27.50 4.31 34.66
C ASN A 43 -27.04 3.30 33.60
N ASN A 44 -26.03 2.47 33.87
CA ASN A 44 -25.59 1.42 32.97
C ASN A 44 -26.65 0.34 32.71
N ASN A 45 -27.57 0.11 33.65
CA ASN A 45 -28.67 -0.83 33.47
C ASN A 45 -29.86 -0.22 32.70
N VAL A 46 -29.96 1.12 32.62
CA VAL A 46 -31.06 1.86 31.98
C VAL A 46 -30.62 2.48 30.64
N LEU A 47 -29.33 2.68 30.44
CA LEU A 47 -28.79 3.34 29.25
C LEU A 47 -28.13 2.34 28.31
N ARG A 48 -28.50 2.43 27.02
CA ARG A 48 -27.85 1.70 25.93
C ARG A 48 -27.09 2.69 25.07
N TYR A 49 -25.78 2.44 24.92
CA TYR A 49 -24.89 3.21 24.06
C TYR A 49 -24.87 2.61 22.66
N VAL A 50 -25.46 3.33 21.69
CA VAL A 50 -25.54 2.90 20.28
C VAL A 50 -24.49 3.65 19.47
N THR A 51 -23.46 2.95 19.03
CA THR A 51 -22.41 3.53 18.18
C THR A 51 -22.99 3.91 16.81
N GLN A 52 -22.78 5.16 16.40
CA GLN A 52 -23.05 5.63 15.05
C GLN A 52 -21.78 5.51 14.22
N PHE A 53 -21.84 4.67 13.19
CA PHE A 53 -20.67 4.46 12.32
C PHE A 53 -20.60 5.57 11.29
N PRO A 54 -19.45 6.25 11.16
CA PRO A 54 -19.24 7.24 10.11
C PRO A 54 -19.13 6.57 8.74
N ALA A 55 -19.52 7.27 7.70
CA ALA A 55 -19.13 6.91 6.35
C ALA A 55 -17.62 7.13 6.19
N ARG A 56 -16.96 6.17 5.58
CA ARG A 56 -15.52 6.24 5.28
C ARG A 56 -15.29 7.20 4.12
N GLY A 57 -14.22 8.01 4.12
CA GLY A 57 -13.88 8.94 3.04
C GLY A 57 -13.81 8.26 1.68
N LEU A 58 -14.14 8.95 0.61
CA LEU A 58 -14.07 8.48 -0.76
C LEU A 58 -12.64 8.57 -1.29
N ILE A 59 -12.31 7.84 -2.37
CA ILE A 59 -11.00 7.91 -3.01
C ILE A 59 -11.19 8.25 -4.48
N TYR A 60 -10.54 9.33 -4.91
CA TYR A 60 -10.60 9.84 -6.27
C TYR A 60 -9.24 9.74 -6.96
N ASP A 61 -9.27 9.59 -8.28
CA ASP A 61 -8.10 9.73 -9.12
C ASP A 61 -7.70 11.21 -9.29
N ARG A 62 -6.63 11.47 -10.06
CA ARG A 62 -6.13 12.83 -10.30
C ARG A 62 -7.09 13.73 -11.08
N ASN A 63 -8.03 13.15 -11.81
CA ASN A 63 -9.01 13.81 -12.67
C ASN A 63 -10.41 13.92 -12.01
N GLY A 64 -10.53 13.52 -10.72
CA GLY A 64 -11.80 13.49 -9.99
C GLY A 64 -12.67 12.26 -10.26
N LYS A 65 -12.14 11.24 -10.95
CA LYS A 65 -12.85 9.98 -11.19
C LYS A 65 -12.87 9.15 -9.91
N LEU A 66 -14.03 8.62 -9.57
CA LEU A 66 -14.22 7.86 -8.34
C LEU A 66 -13.58 6.47 -8.44
N LEU A 67 -12.63 6.18 -7.55
CA LEU A 67 -11.92 4.90 -7.47
C LEU A 67 -12.51 3.97 -6.39
N VAL A 68 -12.93 4.53 -5.26
CA VAL A 68 -13.52 3.78 -4.14
C VAL A 68 -14.64 4.58 -3.50
N TYR A 69 -15.79 3.94 -3.30
CA TYR A 69 -16.93 4.53 -2.62
C TYR A 69 -17.55 3.59 -1.58
N ASN A 70 -18.57 4.07 -0.89
CA ASN A 70 -19.28 3.30 0.13
C ASN A 70 -20.64 2.85 -0.39
N GLU A 71 -20.89 1.56 -0.34
CA GLU A 71 -22.19 0.97 -0.59
C GLU A 71 -22.89 0.67 0.74
N ALA A 72 -24.16 1.05 0.87
CA ALA A 72 -24.94 0.77 2.07
C ALA A 72 -25.25 -0.74 2.14
N VAL A 73 -24.96 -1.32 3.29
CA VAL A 73 -25.34 -2.69 3.64
C VAL A 73 -25.94 -2.70 5.04
N TYR A 74 -26.55 -3.79 5.42
CA TYR A 74 -27.30 -3.88 6.66
C TYR A 74 -26.88 -5.12 7.43
N ASP A 75 -26.62 -4.95 8.73
CA ASP A 75 -26.42 -6.08 9.65
C ASP A 75 -27.73 -6.35 10.37
N LEU A 76 -28.24 -7.59 10.28
CA LEU A 76 -29.34 -8.04 11.11
C LEU A 76 -28.78 -8.39 12.48
N MET A 77 -29.19 -7.61 13.47
CA MET A 77 -28.78 -7.76 14.87
C MET A 77 -29.85 -8.53 15.64
N VAL A 78 -29.43 -9.23 16.70
CA VAL A 78 -30.35 -9.93 17.60
C VAL A 78 -29.98 -9.67 19.06
N ILE A 79 -31.00 -9.51 19.91
CA ILE A 79 -30.88 -9.55 21.38
C ILE A 79 -31.52 -10.86 21.83
N PRO A 80 -30.76 -11.90 22.16
CA PRO A 80 -31.29 -13.25 22.33
C PRO A 80 -32.42 -13.38 23.36
N ARG A 81 -32.36 -12.63 24.47
CA ARG A 81 -33.40 -12.63 25.52
C ARG A 81 -34.75 -12.05 25.06
N GLN A 82 -34.72 -11.22 24.02
CA GLN A 82 -35.94 -10.59 23.49
C GLN A 82 -36.66 -11.43 22.42
N VAL A 83 -35.99 -12.47 21.92
CA VAL A 83 -36.54 -13.36 20.89
C VAL A 83 -37.64 -14.24 21.52
N LYS A 84 -38.92 -13.97 21.16
CA LYS A 84 -40.09 -14.72 21.61
C LYS A 84 -41.02 -14.91 20.42
N ASP A 85 -41.55 -16.11 20.26
CA ASP A 85 -42.58 -16.46 19.29
C ASP A 85 -42.28 -16.02 17.86
N VAL A 86 -40.98 -16.19 17.45
CA VAL A 86 -40.54 -15.80 16.12
C VAL A 86 -40.65 -16.97 15.16
N ASP A 87 -41.24 -16.72 13.99
CA ASP A 87 -41.26 -17.69 12.89
C ASP A 87 -39.86 -17.88 12.31
N THR A 88 -39.18 -18.90 12.82
CA THR A 88 -37.81 -19.23 12.41
C THR A 88 -37.71 -19.71 10.96
N ALA A 89 -38.75 -20.33 10.42
CA ALA A 89 -38.80 -20.79 9.05
C ALA A 89 -38.86 -19.60 8.08
N GLU A 90 -39.64 -18.57 8.42
CA GLU A 90 -39.73 -17.34 7.63
C GLU A 90 -38.40 -16.58 7.61
N ILE A 91 -37.72 -16.42 8.76
CA ILE A 91 -36.38 -15.80 8.81
C ILE A 91 -35.38 -16.59 7.98
N CYS A 92 -35.36 -17.93 8.11
CA CYS A 92 -34.47 -18.78 7.34
C CYS A 92 -34.67 -18.60 5.83
N ARG A 93 -35.92 -18.54 5.38
CA ARG A 93 -36.25 -18.33 3.98
C ARG A 93 -35.80 -16.94 3.48
N LEU A 94 -36.04 -15.88 4.25
CA LEU A 94 -35.65 -14.51 3.89
C LEU A 94 -34.14 -14.33 3.80
N LEU A 95 -33.39 -14.98 4.69
CA LEU A 95 -31.93 -14.92 4.73
C LEU A 95 -31.23 -15.97 3.84
N GLY A 96 -31.98 -16.94 3.30
CA GLY A 96 -31.41 -18.06 2.54
C GLY A 96 -30.52 -18.96 3.38
N ILE A 97 -30.86 -19.17 4.67
CA ILE A 97 -30.11 -20.02 5.61
C ILE A 97 -30.91 -21.24 6.02
N THR A 98 -30.21 -22.30 6.46
CA THR A 98 -30.85 -23.50 7.00
C THR A 98 -31.28 -23.31 8.46
N ALA A 99 -32.15 -24.21 8.95
CA ALA A 99 -32.57 -24.22 10.36
C ALA A 99 -31.35 -24.40 11.30
N GLU A 100 -30.43 -25.30 10.93
CA GLU A 100 -29.17 -25.50 11.66
C GLU A 100 -28.35 -24.21 11.69
N GLY A 101 -28.24 -23.53 10.54
CA GLY A 101 -27.58 -22.23 10.42
C GLY A 101 -28.18 -21.14 11.30
N TYR A 102 -29.51 -21.13 11.47
CA TYR A 102 -30.21 -20.25 12.42
C TYR A 102 -29.79 -20.56 13.86
N HIS A 103 -29.86 -21.84 14.26
CA HIS A 103 -29.52 -22.28 15.62
C HIS A 103 -28.06 -22.01 15.96
N GLU A 104 -27.15 -22.20 15.03
CA GLU A 104 -25.72 -21.89 15.22
C GLU A 104 -25.49 -20.39 15.47
N ARG A 105 -26.12 -19.50 14.67
CA ARG A 105 -26.03 -18.05 14.85
C ARG A 105 -26.63 -17.60 16.17
N MET A 106 -27.78 -18.16 16.54
CA MET A 106 -28.45 -17.87 17.80
C MET A 106 -27.62 -18.33 19.00
N LYS A 107 -26.97 -19.51 18.88
CA LYS A 107 -26.03 -20.01 19.90
C LYS A 107 -24.85 -19.05 20.06
N LYS A 108 -24.18 -18.67 18.97
CA LYS A 108 -23.07 -17.67 19.00
C LYS A 108 -23.50 -16.35 19.65
N ALA A 109 -24.71 -15.88 19.35
CA ALA A 109 -25.25 -14.67 19.94
C ALA A 109 -25.47 -14.80 21.45
N ARG A 110 -26.00 -15.95 21.92
CA ARG A 110 -26.21 -16.25 23.37
C ARG A 110 -24.89 -16.43 24.11
N ASP A 111 -23.92 -17.10 23.50
CA ASP A 111 -22.58 -17.32 24.08
C ASP A 111 -21.83 -15.98 24.25
N TYR A 112 -22.04 -15.02 23.32
CA TYR A 112 -21.52 -13.67 23.47
C TYR A 112 -22.21 -12.91 24.61
N SER A 113 -23.53 -12.80 24.56
CA SER A 113 -24.36 -12.23 25.62
C SER A 113 -25.85 -12.50 25.34
N PRO A 114 -26.62 -12.96 26.34
CA PRO A 114 -28.07 -13.08 26.17
C PRO A 114 -28.79 -11.71 26.15
N MET A 115 -28.15 -10.64 26.67
CA MET A 115 -28.78 -9.33 26.88
C MET A 115 -28.28 -8.24 25.92
N LEU A 116 -27.09 -8.38 25.36
CA LEU A 116 -26.53 -7.41 24.43
C LEU A 116 -26.85 -7.76 22.98
N ALA A 117 -26.91 -6.73 22.15
CA ALA A 117 -27.07 -6.89 20.72
C ALA A 117 -25.86 -7.59 20.10
N SER A 118 -26.11 -8.63 19.31
CA SER A 118 -25.10 -9.37 18.57
C SER A 118 -25.48 -9.47 17.10
N ALA A 119 -24.49 -9.49 16.20
CA ALA A 119 -24.75 -9.67 14.78
C ALA A 119 -25.23 -11.09 14.51
N PHE A 120 -26.48 -11.22 14.06
CA PHE A 120 -27.08 -12.49 13.65
C PHE A 120 -26.71 -12.84 12.21
N GLU A 121 -26.87 -11.88 11.29
CA GLU A 121 -26.44 -11.98 9.91
C GLU A 121 -25.82 -10.67 9.48
N LYS A 122 -24.57 -10.68 9.02
CA LYS A 122 -23.86 -9.48 8.60
C LYS A 122 -24.07 -9.21 7.11
N GLN A 123 -24.08 -7.95 6.71
CA GLN A 123 -23.98 -7.49 5.32
C GLN A 123 -25.09 -8.08 4.42
N ILE A 124 -26.33 -8.02 4.86
CA ILE A 124 -27.48 -8.36 4.00
C ILE A 124 -27.60 -7.28 2.90
N SER A 125 -27.97 -7.72 1.69
CA SER A 125 -28.16 -6.82 0.56
C SER A 125 -29.33 -5.87 0.77
N LYS A 126 -29.36 -4.79 -0.02
CA LYS A 126 -30.46 -3.82 0.01
C LYS A 126 -31.81 -4.48 -0.31
N GLU A 127 -31.81 -5.43 -1.24
CA GLU A 127 -33.01 -6.18 -1.63
C GLU A 127 -33.50 -7.07 -0.47
N THR A 128 -32.60 -7.85 0.14
CA THR A 128 -32.93 -8.68 1.31
C THR A 128 -33.39 -7.84 2.48
N TYR A 129 -32.76 -6.67 2.70
CA TYR A 129 -33.17 -5.73 3.72
C TYR A 129 -34.62 -5.24 3.51
N GLY A 130 -34.99 -4.86 2.29
CA GLY A 130 -36.36 -4.42 1.98
C GLY A 130 -37.41 -5.47 2.38
N TYR A 131 -37.17 -6.75 2.05
CA TYR A 131 -38.09 -7.84 2.45
C TYR A 131 -38.11 -8.10 3.96
N ILE A 132 -36.99 -7.92 4.65
CA ILE A 132 -36.94 -8.10 6.11
C ILE A 132 -37.61 -6.93 6.82
N GLU A 133 -37.37 -5.70 6.37
CA GLU A 133 -37.91 -4.47 7.00
C GLU A 133 -39.45 -4.48 7.07
N GLU A 134 -40.11 -4.89 5.98
CA GLU A 134 -41.58 -5.01 5.94
C GLU A 134 -42.13 -5.96 7.01
N LYS A 135 -41.31 -6.95 7.45
CA LYS A 135 -41.71 -8.01 8.38
C LYS A 135 -41.03 -7.91 9.75
N LEU A 136 -40.15 -6.95 9.94
CA LEU A 136 -39.31 -6.84 11.12
C LEU A 136 -40.13 -6.74 12.42
N TYR A 137 -41.32 -6.15 12.35
CA TYR A 137 -42.27 -6.08 13.49
C TYR A 137 -42.72 -7.44 14.03
N ARG A 138 -42.63 -8.51 13.19
CA ARG A 138 -42.94 -9.90 13.56
C ARG A 138 -41.76 -10.61 14.21
N PHE A 139 -40.55 -10.10 14.02
CA PHE A 139 -39.32 -10.73 14.49
C PHE A 139 -38.82 -10.05 15.76
N ARG A 140 -39.55 -10.23 16.86
CA ARG A 140 -39.22 -9.64 18.15
C ARG A 140 -37.78 -10.01 18.57
N GLY A 141 -36.99 -9.00 19.01
CA GLY A 141 -35.61 -9.16 19.39
C GLY A 141 -34.61 -9.03 18.25
N PHE A 142 -35.09 -8.89 17.00
CA PHE A 142 -34.27 -8.56 15.84
C PHE A 142 -34.41 -7.08 15.48
N PHE A 143 -33.35 -6.49 15.00
CA PHE A 143 -33.32 -5.14 14.43
C PHE A 143 -32.20 -4.99 13.43
N VAL A 144 -32.24 -3.98 12.58
CA VAL A 144 -31.25 -3.73 11.54
C VAL A 144 -30.34 -2.59 11.95
N GLN A 145 -29.03 -2.79 11.74
CA GLN A 145 -28.02 -1.76 11.91
C GLN A 145 -27.37 -1.45 10.55
N PRO A 146 -27.48 -0.22 10.06
CA PRO A 146 -26.84 0.16 8.81
C PRO A 146 -25.31 0.17 8.95
N ARG A 147 -24.64 -0.28 7.91
CA ARG A 147 -23.19 -0.31 7.75
C ARG A 147 -22.82 0.16 6.35
N THR A 148 -21.55 0.41 6.14
CA THR A 148 -21.02 0.69 4.81
C THR A 148 -19.94 -0.34 4.43
N LEU A 149 -19.98 -0.81 3.19
CA LEU A 149 -18.91 -1.58 2.57
C LEU A 149 -18.21 -0.76 1.51
N ARG A 150 -16.94 -1.04 1.31
CA ARG A 150 -16.20 -0.49 0.19
C ARG A 150 -16.64 -1.12 -1.12
N LYS A 151 -16.73 -0.31 -2.15
CA LYS A 151 -17.01 -0.71 -3.51
C LYS A 151 -16.01 -0.07 -4.45
N TYR A 152 -15.52 -0.87 -5.37
CA TYR A 152 -14.54 -0.47 -6.39
C TYR A 152 -15.25 -0.52 -7.75
N PRO A 153 -15.63 0.64 -8.33
CA PRO A 153 -16.39 0.69 -9.58
C PRO A 153 -15.59 0.16 -10.77
N MET A 154 -14.27 0.21 -10.65
CA MET A 154 -13.34 -0.33 -11.64
C MET A 154 -12.47 -1.39 -10.98
N SER A 155 -12.24 -2.50 -11.67
CA SER A 155 -11.41 -3.61 -11.18
C SER A 155 -9.92 -3.33 -11.43
N ILE A 156 -9.42 -2.19 -10.90
CA ILE A 156 -8.04 -1.73 -11.11
C ILE A 156 -7.36 -1.41 -9.78
N GLY A 157 -6.03 -1.38 -9.78
CA GLY A 157 -5.22 -0.88 -8.68
C GLY A 157 -5.39 -1.62 -7.36
N ALA A 158 -5.73 -2.92 -7.35
CA ALA A 158 -6.03 -3.66 -6.13
C ALA A 158 -4.94 -3.57 -5.05
N HIS A 159 -3.67 -3.67 -5.44
CA HIS A 159 -2.53 -3.57 -4.52
C HIS A 159 -2.33 -2.15 -3.98
N LEU A 160 -2.67 -1.15 -4.80
CA LEU A 160 -2.56 0.25 -4.47
C LEU A 160 -3.70 0.71 -3.56
N LEU A 161 -4.94 0.49 -4.01
CA LEU A 161 -6.14 0.89 -3.27
C LEU A 161 -6.24 0.11 -1.96
N GLY A 162 -5.92 -1.17 -2.00
CA GLY A 162 -6.01 -2.05 -0.85
C GLY A 162 -7.46 -2.45 -0.55
N TYR A 163 -7.67 -2.96 0.66
CA TYR A 163 -8.99 -3.38 1.13
C TYR A 163 -9.10 -3.22 2.64
N ILE A 164 -10.34 -3.24 3.14
CA ILE A 164 -10.67 -3.20 4.56
C ILE A 164 -11.01 -4.60 5.08
N GLY A 165 -10.79 -4.81 6.37
CA GLY A 165 -11.14 -6.06 7.04
C GLY A 165 -11.60 -5.81 8.47
N GLU A 166 -12.22 -6.81 9.07
CA GLU A 166 -12.60 -6.77 10.49
C GLU A 166 -11.32 -6.75 11.36
N VAL A 167 -11.35 -5.94 12.42
CA VAL A 167 -10.23 -5.82 13.36
C VAL A 167 -9.95 -7.14 14.07
N THR A 168 -8.68 -7.41 14.31
CA THR A 168 -8.22 -8.55 15.12
C THR A 168 -8.20 -8.18 16.61
N PRO A 169 -8.26 -9.16 17.54
CA PRO A 169 -8.11 -8.88 18.98
C PRO A 169 -6.85 -8.07 19.32
N VAL A 170 -5.74 -8.31 18.61
CA VAL A 170 -4.49 -7.57 18.79
C VAL A 170 -4.64 -6.10 18.42
N GLN A 171 -5.40 -5.78 17.35
CA GLN A 171 -5.66 -4.41 16.94
C GLN A 171 -6.61 -3.69 17.90
N VAL A 172 -7.61 -4.39 18.43
CA VAL A 172 -8.50 -3.86 19.48
C VAL A 172 -7.70 -3.50 20.72
N GLY A 173 -6.78 -4.36 21.18
CA GLY A 173 -5.97 -4.09 22.37
C GLY A 173 -4.95 -2.94 22.21
N LYS A 174 -4.69 -2.49 20.99
CA LYS A 174 -3.74 -1.39 20.70
C LYS A 174 -4.39 -0.02 20.49
N SER A 175 -5.72 0.09 20.54
CA SER A 175 -6.41 1.33 20.22
C SER A 175 -7.77 1.43 20.89
N ASP A 176 -8.03 2.51 21.60
CA ASP A 176 -9.33 2.80 22.23
C ASP A 176 -10.45 3.08 21.22
N TYR A 177 -10.08 3.33 19.96
CA TYR A 177 -11.05 3.59 18.89
C TYR A 177 -11.79 2.34 18.44
N TYR A 178 -11.07 1.19 18.32
CA TYR A 178 -11.61 -0.01 17.73
C TYR A 178 -12.28 -0.93 18.75
N LYS A 179 -13.42 -1.48 18.35
CA LYS A 179 -14.13 -2.55 19.08
C LYS A 179 -14.28 -3.75 18.15
N GLN A 180 -14.49 -4.92 18.72
CA GLN A 180 -14.74 -6.13 17.95
C GLN A 180 -15.90 -5.91 16.97
N GLY A 181 -15.72 -6.31 15.71
CA GLY A 181 -16.66 -6.11 14.61
C GLY A 181 -16.48 -4.79 13.84
N ASP A 182 -15.53 -3.95 14.23
CA ASP A 182 -15.15 -2.76 13.43
C ASP A 182 -14.30 -3.17 12.22
N TYR A 183 -14.25 -2.27 11.24
CA TYR A 183 -13.41 -2.43 10.05
C TYR A 183 -12.19 -1.51 10.11
N ILE A 184 -11.08 -2.01 9.57
CA ILE A 184 -9.79 -1.29 9.46
C ILE A 184 -9.17 -1.54 8.09
N GLY A 185 -8.40 -0.59 7.57
CA GLY A 185 -7.59 -0.78 6.38
C GLY A 185 -6.48 -1.82 6.58
N ILE A 186 -6.43 -2.82 5.70
CA ILE A 186 -5.48 -3.95 5.79
C ILE A 186 -4.27 -3.72 4.90
N SER A 187 -4.45 -3.17 3.72
CA SER A 187 -3.38 -2.94 2.74
C SER A 187 -3.58 -1.65 1.94
N GLY A 188 -2.60 -1.28 1.13
CA GLY A 188 -2.68 -0.14 0.23
C GLY A 188 -2.98 1.19 0.92
N ILE A 189 -3.66 2.07 0.18
CA ILE A 189 -4.09 3.40 0.65
C ILE A 189 -5.07 3.27 1.84
N GLU A 190 -5.95 2.28 1.82
CA GLU A 190 -6.90 2.02 2.90
C GLU A 190 -6.21 1.85 4.26
N ARG A 191 -5.03 1.22 4.27
CA ARG A 191 -4.21 1.08 5.47
C ARG A 191 -3.39 2.33 5.77
N ALA A 192 -2.76 2.90 4.75
CA ALA A 192 -1.84 4.01 4.92
C ALA A 192 -2.55 5.26 5.47
N TYR A 193 -3.77 5.49 5.02
CA TYR A 193 -4.62 6.63 5.39
C TYR A 193 -5.83 6.22 6.23
N GLU A 194 -5.69 5.15 7.02
CA GLU A 194 -6.77 4.64 7.87
C GLU A 194 -7.36 5.72 8.78
N LYS A 195 -6.49 6.54 9.40
CA LYS A 195 -6.92 7.57 10.35
C LYS A 195 -7.77 8.66 9.70
N GLU A 196 -7.39 9.07 8.50
CA GLU A 196 -8.06 10.08 7.70
C GLU A 196 -9.38 9.54 7.12
N LEU A 197 -9.35 8.31 6.60
CA LEU A 197 -10.49 7.68 5.95
C LEU A 197 -11.59 7.22 6.89
N ARG A 198 -11.26 6.73 8.09
CA ARG A 198 -12.22 6.05 8.97
C ARG A 198 -13.26 6.97 9.59
N GLY A 199 -13.02 8.30 9.67
CA GLY A 199 -13.87 9.26 10.34
C GLY A 199 -13.89 9.13 11.87
N ILE A 200 -14.88 9.77 12.50
CA ILE A 200 -15.06 9.76 13.97
C ILE A 200 -16.43 9.16 14.26
N LYS A 201 -16.46 8.14 15.11
CA LYS A 201 -17.71 7.52 15.55
C LYS A 201 -18.54 8.48 16.38
N GLY A 202 -19.85 8.47 16.15
CA GLY A 202 -20.81 9.10 17.00
C GLY A 202 -21.39 8.12 18.04
N LEU A 203 -22.14 8.66 18.99
CA LEU A 203 -22.79 7.92 20.06
C LEU A 203 -24.22 8.41 20.21
N LYS A 204 -25.17 7.48 20.22
CA LYS A 204 -26.55 7.74 20.67
C LYS A 204 -26.80 7.02 21.98
N ILE A 205 -27.36 7.75 22.95
CA ILE A 205 -27.70 7.21 24.26
C ILE A 205 -29.20 6.97 24.31
N ARG A 206 -29.58 5.68 24.34
CA ARG A 206 -30.98 5.25 24.39
C ARG A 206 -31.30 4.76 25.80
N MET A 207 -32.51 5.13 26.29
CA MET A 207 -33.04 4.54 27.51
C MET A 207 -33.63 3.17 27.21
N VAL A 208 -33.41 2.22 28.09
CA VAL A 208 -33.97 0.88 27.98
C VAL A 208 -34.67 0.50 29.28
N ASP A 209 -35.77 -0.27 29.17
CA ASP A 209 -36.45 -0.82 30.33
C ASP A 209 -35.72 -2.08 30.88
N VAL A 210 -36.26 -2.65 31.96
CA VAL A 210 -35.73 -3.87 32.62
C VAL A 210 -35.68 -5.10 31.69
N PHE A 211 -36.35 -5.04 30.56
CA PHE A 211 -36.34 -6.06 29.51
C PHE A 211 -35.41 -5.69 28.34
N ASN A 212 -34.61 -4.61 28.50
CA ASN A 212 -33.71 -4.06 27.50
C ASN A 212 -34.44 -3.57 26.21
N ARG A 213 -35.70 -3.16 26.31
CA ARG A 213 -36.44 -2.58 25.21
C ARG A 213 -36.21 -1.07 25.18
N ASP A 214 -36.05 -0.52 23.98
CA ASP A 214 -35.86 0.91 23.76
C ASP A 214 -37.10 1.69 24.13
N VAL A 215 -36.97 2.64 25.05
CA VAL A 215 -38.07 3.50 25.52
C VAL A 215 -37.87 4.97 25.14
N GLY A 216 -36.80 5.31 24.42
CA GLY A 216 -36.55 6.64 23.90
C GLY A 216 -35.09 7.11 24.01
N SER A 217 -34.86 8.36 23.62
CA SER A 217 -33.55 9.00 23.76
C SER A 217 -33.34 9.50 25.19
N PHE A 218 -32.13 9.28 25.73
CA PHE A 218 -31.78 9.83 27.03
C PHE A 218 -31.71 11.35 26.96
N GLU A 219 -32.40 12.03 27.89
CA GLU A 219 -32.52 13.49 27.94
C GLU A 219 -32.75 14.16 26.56
N ASN A 220 -33.68 13.60 25.77
CA ASN A 220 -34.01 14.08 24.42
C ASN A 220 -32.82 14.15 23.45
N GLY A 221 -31.77 13.33 23.69
CA GLY A 221 -30.58 13.28 22.84
C GLY A 221 -29.53 14.35 23.14
N ARG A 222 -29.62 15.05 24.27
CA ARG A 222 -28.68 16.13 24.66
C ARG A 222 -27.21 15.67 24.71
N TYR A 223 -26.96 14.41 25.02
CA TYR A 223 -25.62 13.82 25.10
C TYR A 223 -25.25 12.98 23.88
N ASP A 224 -26.07 12.98 22.86
CA ASP A 224 -25.75 12.31 21.60
C ASP A 224 -24.64 13.06 20.89
N THR A 225 -23.72 12.32 20.27
CA THR A 225 -22.71 12.88 19.38
C THR A 225 -22.91 12.32 17.96
N SER A 226 -22.89 13.21 16.99
CA SER A 226 -23.00 12.80 15.59
C SER A 226 -21.71 12.16 15.10
N ALA A 227 -21.81 11.15 14.24
CA ALA A 227 -20.67 10.62 13.52
C ALA A 227 -20.13 11.66 12.52
N VAL A 228 -18.80 11.79 12.43
CA VAL A 228 -18.14 12.67 11.47
C VAL A 228 -17.54 11.79 10.36
N MET A 229 -17.90 12.05 9.11
CA MET A 229 -17.38 11.33 7.94
C MET A 229 -15.86 11.43 7.87
N GLY A 230 -15.24 10.39 7.33
CA GLY A 230 -13.82 10.42 6.98
C GLY A 230 -13.52 11.42 5.87
N GLY A 231 -12.28 11.89 5.83
CA GLY A 231 -11.80 12.78 4.77
C GLY A 231 -11.62 12.03 3.45
N ASP A 232 -12.06 12.63 2.35
CA ASP A 232 -11.84 12.10 1.01
C ASP A 232 -10.36 12.20 0.63
N LEU A 233 -9.88 11.25 -0.17
CA LEU A 233 -8.52 11.25 -0.71
C LEU A 233 -8.52 11.53 -2.20
N TYR A 234 -7.70 12.48 -2.60
CA TYR A 234 -7.42 12.80 -4.00
C TYR A 234 -6.02 12.29 -4.32
N THR A 235 -5.93 11.36 -5.26
CA THR A 235 -4.67 10.69 -5.59
C THR A 235 -3.98 11.29 -6.81
N GLY A 236 -2.68 10.98 -7.00
CA GLY A 236 -1.92 11.27 -8.21
C GLY A 236 -2.20 10.28 -9.34
N ILE A 237 -2.93 9.20 -9.06
CA ILE A 237 -3.21 8.13 -10.01
C ILE A 237 -4.07 8.64 -11.17
N ASP A 238 -3.69 8.27 -12.38
CA ASP A 238 -4.51 8.38 -13.58
C ASP A 238 -5.20 7.03 -13.82
N ALA A 239 -6.52 7.01 -13.60
CA ALA A 239 -7.29 5.76 -13.66
C ALA A 239 -7.28 5.14 -15.08
N ASP A 240 -7.25 5.94 -16.13
CA ASP A 240 -7.23 5.46 -17.51
C ASP A 240 -5.84 4.90 -17.88
N LEU A 241 -4.77 5.53 -17.37
CA LEU A 241 -3.40 5.02 -17.50
C LEU A 241 -3.21 3.72 -16.72
N GLN A 242 -3.75 3.65 -15.48
CA GLN A 242 -3.72 2.44 -14.65
C GLN A 242 -4.41 1.27 -15.33
N GLN A 243 -5.64 1.49 -15.82
CA GLN A 243 -6.41 0.48 -16.53
C GLN A 243 -5.71 0.02 -17.81
N TYR A 244 -5.11 0.94 -18.54
CA TYR A 244 -4.34 0.63 -19.73
C TYR A 244 -3.11 -0.23 -19.43
N GLY A 245 -2.37 0.11 -18.37
CA GLY A 245 -1.24 -0.70 -17.92
C GLY A 245 -1.66 -2.12 -17.52
N GLU A 246 -2.79 -2.28 -16.83
CA GLU A 246 -3.32 -3.59 -16.46
C GLU A 246 -3.68 -4.43 -17.69
N LYS A 247 -4.23 -3.80 -18.73
CA LYS A 247 -4.50 -4.44 -20.02
C LYS A 247 -3.22 -4.92 -20.71
N LEU A 248 -2.16 -4.10 -20.72
CA LEU A 248 -0.86 -4.45 -21.31
C LEU A 248 -0.16 -5.58 -20.53
N MET A 249 -0.36 -5.63 -19.20
CA MET A 249 0.24 -6.65 -18.33
C MET A 249 -0.65 -7.88 -18.15
N ALA A 250 -1.80 -7.97 -18.81
CA ALA A 250 -2.59 -9.19 -18.83
C ALA A 250 -1.74 -10.39 -19.25
N ASN A 251 -1.88 -11.52 -18.54
CA ASN A 251 -1.11 -12.76 -18.78
C ASN A 251 0.42 -12.59 -18.67
N LYS A 252 0.90 -11.64 -17.87
CA LYS A 252 2.33 -11.41 -17.57
C LYS A 252 2.52 -11.22 -16.08
N ARG A 253 3.69 -11.60 -15.57
CA ARG A 253 4.11 -11.29 -14.18
C ARG A 253 5.04 -10.09 -14.19
N GLY A 254 4.89 -9.21 -13.21
CA GLY A 254 5.76 -8.06 -13.10
C GLY A 254 5.09 -6.81 -12.53
N SER A 255 5.55 -5.65 -12.95
CA SER A 255 5.12 -4.38 -12.38
C SER A 255 5.31 -3.23 -13.37
N ILE A 256 4.41 -2.25 -13.31
CA ILE A 256 4.57 -0.92 -13.91
C ILE A 256 4.43 0.11 -12.80
N VAL A 257 5.42 1.00 -12.69
CA VAL A 257 5.30 2.19 -11.84
C VAL A 257 5.66 3.41 -12.65
N ALA A 258 4.79 4.42 -12.64
CA ALA A 258 5.03 5.70 -13.31
C ALA A 258 4.85 6.86 -12.31
N ILE A 259 5.73 7.87 -12.41
CA ILE A 259 5.79 9.03 -11.50
C ILE A 259 5.83 10.30 -12.32
N ASP A 260 5.17 11.36 -11.86
CA ASP A 260 5.42 12.73 -12.31
C ASP A 260 6.70 13.24 -11.65
N PRO A 261 7.80 13.44 -12.41
CA PRO A 261 9.08 13.86 -11.83
C PRO A 261 9.01 15.21 -11.11
N ALA A 262 8.12 16.10 -11.55
CA ALA A 262 8.02 17.46 -11.00
C ALA A 262 7.43 17.50 -9.58
N THR A 263 6.66 16.47 -9.19
CA THR A 263 5.94 16.44 -7.92
C THR A 263 6.26 15.21 -7.06
N GLY A 264 6.67 14.10 -7.67
CA GLY A 264 6.79 12.78 -7.02
C GLY A 264 5.46 12.03 -6.95
N GLU A 265 4.37 12.58 -7.53
CA GLU A 265 3.07 11.91 -7.59
C GLU A 265 3.15 10.63 -8.42
N ILE A 266 2.64 9.53 -7.88
CA ILE A 266 2.53 8.26 -8.62
C ILE A 266 1.33 8.33 -9.55
N LEU A 267 1.59 8.19 -10.85
CA LEU A 267 0.60 8.24 -11.93
C LEU A 267 -0.03 6.87 -12.20
N CYS A 268 0.78 5.82 -12.08
CA CYS A 268 0.38 4.43 -12.24
C CYS A 268 1.17 3.56 -11.29
N PHE A 269 0.50 2.62 -10.63
CA PHE A 269 1.12 1.69 -9.70
C PHE A 269 0.50 0.30 -9.85
N LEU A 270 1.15 -0.54 -10.62
CA LEU A 270 0.63 -1.81 -11.04
C LEU A 270 1.52 -2.96 -10.57
N SER A 271 0.90 -3.99 -10.02
CA SER A 271 1.49 -5.29 -9.75
C SER A 271 0.68 -6.37 -10.47
N SER A 272 1.33 -7.15 -11.32
CA SER A 272 0.71 -8.20 -12.12
C SER A 272 1.31 -9.58 -11.74
N PRO A 273 0.49 -10.64 -11.66
CA PRO A 273 -0.97 -10.65 -11.80
C PRO A 273 -1.66 -9.82 -10.72
N GLY A 274 -2.71 -9.10 -11.15
CA GLY A 274 -3.62 -8.40 -10.25
C GLY A 274 -4.80 -9.27 -9.83
N TYR A 275 -5.71 -8.70 -9.08
CA TYR A 275 -7.00 -9.30 -8.73
C TYR A 275 -8.07 -8.21 -8.67
N ASP A 276 -9.35 -8.59 -8.76
CA ASP A 276 -10.44 -7.64 -8.54
C ASP A 276 -10.51 -7.29 -7.04
N PRO A 277 -10.33 -6.01 -6.64
CA PRO A 277 -10.38 -5.63 -5.24
C PRO A 277 -11.72 -5.93 -4.58
N ASN A 278 -12.84 -6.02 -5.34
CA ASN A 278 -14.14 -6.41 -4.84
C ASN A 278 -14.17 -7.86 -4.30
N LEU A 279 -13.25 -8.74 -4.74
CA LEU A 279 -13.12 -10.10 -4.19
C LEU A 279 -12.76 -10.10 -2.69
N LEU A 280 -12.09 -9.05 -2.21
CA LEU A 280 -11.68 -8.91 -0.82
C LEU A 280 -12.61 -8.01 0.01
N VAL A 281 -13.84 -7.85 -0.45
CA VAL A 281 -14.89 -7.09 0.24
C VAL A 281 -15.95 -8.05 0.80
N GLY A 282 -16.44 -7.74 1.99
CA GLY A 282 -17.61 -8.39 2.55
C GLY A 282 -17.37 -9.84 3.03
N ARG A 283 -18.43 -10.63 3.08
CA ARG A 283 -18.45 -11.99 3.65
C ARG A 283 -17.56 -12.97 2.89
N VAL A 284 -17.46 -12.80 1.57
CA VAL A 284 -16.68 -13.71 0.70
C VAL A 284 -15.17 -13.48 0.85
N ARG A 285 -14.74 -12.40 1.52
CA ARG A 285 -13.33 -12.01 1.67
C ARG A 285 -12.45 -13.16 2.16
N GLY A 286 -12.86 -13.86 3.22
CA GLY A 286 -12.04 -14.92 3.83
C GLY A 286 -11.80 -16.09 2.85
N LYS A 287 -12.85 -16.54 2.16
CA LYS A 287 -12.76 -17.59 1.13
C LYS A 287 -11.87 -17.14 -0.03
N ASN A 288 -12.14 -15.96 -0.57
CA ASN A 288 -11.41 -15.43 -1.73
C ASN A 288 -9.96 -15.15 -1.38
N TYR A 289 -9.67 -14.63 -0.18
CA TYR A 289 -8.30 -14.45 0.29
C TYR A 289 -7.55 -15.80 0.33
N GLY A 290 -8.18 -16.86 0.82
CA GLY A 290 -7.59 -18.19 0.81
C GLY A 290 -7.26 -18.70 -0.60
N ILE A 291 -8.14 -18.47 -1.57
CA ILE A 291 -7.91 -18.82 -2.98
C ILE A 291 -6.71 -18.02 -3.54
N LEU A 292 -6.72 -16.71 -3.40
CA LEU A 292 -5.65 -15.84 -3.91
C LEU A 292 -4.30 -16.08 -3.22
N ASN A 293 -4.31 -16.43 -1.93
CA ASN A 293 -3.09 -16.69 -1.16
C ASN A 293 -2.42 -18.02 -1.55
N ASN A 294 -3.22 -19.00 -1.93
CA ASN A 294 -2.73 -20.32 -2.34
C ASN A 294 -2.41 -20.41 -3.84
N ASP A 295 -2.69 -19.35 -4.59
CA ASP A 295 -2.38 -19.29 -6.01
C ASP A 295 -0.86 -19.24 -6.24
N PRO A 296 -0.28 -20.17 -7.02
CA PRO A 296 1.17 -20.26 -7.26
C PRO A 296 1.74 -19.04 -7.97
N ILE A 297 0.93 -18.28 -8.73
CA ILE A 297 1.38 -17.03 -9.39
C ILE A 297 1.41 -15.84 -8.45
N LYS A 298 0.98 -16.02 -7.18
CA LYS A 298 1.04 -15.04 -6.08
C LYS A 298 0.41 -13.68 -6.44
N PRO A 299 -0.89 -13.62 -6.73
CA PRO A 299 -1.57 -12.38 -7.10
C PRO A 299 -1.65 -11.37 -5.95
N LEU A 300 -1.53 -11.79 -4.67
CA LEU A 300 -1.52 -10.88 -3.52
C LEU A 300 -0.17 -10.17 -3.31
N LEU A 301 0.91 -10.62 -3.97
CA LEU A 301 2.23 -9.98 -3.82
C LEU A 301 2.24 -8.62 -4.52
N ASN A 302 2.48 -7.56 -3.75
CA ASN A 302 2.68 -6.22 -4.30
C ASN A 302 4.11 -6.09 -4.87
N ARG A 303 4.29 -6.47 -6.13
CA ARG A 303 5.58 -6.48 -6.82
C ARG A 303 6.18 -5.09 -6.97
N ALA A 304 5.36 -4.06 -7.07
CA ALA A 304 5.80 -2.68 -7.29
C ALA A 304 6.66 -2.11 -6.14
N ILE A 305 6.37 -2.52 -4.90
CA ILE A 305 7.02 -1.99 -3.70
C ILE A 305 7.73 -3.06 -2.86
N MET A 306 7.37 -4.34 -3.03
CA MET A 306 7.93 -5.47 -2.28
C MET A 306 8.75 -6.41 -3.17
N GLY A 307 8.57 -6.39 -4.48
CA GLY A 307 9.41 -7.14 -5.41
C GLY A 307 10.84 -6.61 -5.36
N GLN A 308 11.81 -7.48 -5.16
CA GLN A 308 13.23 -7.14 -5.15
C GLN A 308 13.92 -7.86 -6.31
N TYR A 309 14.39 -7.07 -7.27
CA TYR A 309 14.95 -7.57 -8.51
C TYR A 309 16.37 -7.04 -8.70
N PRO A 310 17.30 -7.83 -9.26
CA PRO A 310 18.54 -7.27 -9.79
C PRO A 310 18.17 -6.21 -10.84
N PRO A 311 18.69 -4.98 -10.75
CA PRO A 311 18.36 -3.93 -11.72
C PRO A 311 18.93 -4.21 -13.12
N GLY A 312 19.98 -5.03 -13.23
CA GLY A 312 20.65 -5.32 -14.47
C GLY A 312 21.19 -4.05 -15.12
N SER A 313 21.19 -3.99 -16.44
CA SER A 313 21.76 -2.87 -17.21
C SER A 313 21.14 -1.50 -16.94
N THR A 314 19.98 -1.39 -16.26
CA THR A 314 19.44 -0.10 -15.83
C THR A 314 20.28 0.56 -14.74
N PHE A 315 21.12 -0.20 -14.06
CA PHE A 315 22.01 0.28 -13.01
C PHE A 315 23.34 0.87 -13.54
N LYS A 316 23.73 0.53 -14.76
CA LYS A 316 25.01 0.93 -15.34
C LYS A 316 25.23 2.45 -15.33
N MET A 317 24.20 3.20 -15.65
CA MET A 317 24.25 4.67 -15.66
C MET A 317 24.52 5.27 -14.28
N ALA A 318 24.12 4.58 -13.19
CA ALA A 318 24.46 5.01 -11.84
C ALA A 318 25.97 4.86 -11.58
N ASN A 319 26.59 3.78 -12.09
CA ASN A 319 28.04 3.62 -12.06
C ASN A 319 28.76 4.69 -12.89
N ASP A 320 28.24 5.01 -14.08
CA ASP A 320 28.81 6.06 -14.93
C ASP A 320 28.79 7.43 -14.25
N MET A 321 27.64 7.80 -13.63
CA MET A 321 27.53 9.04 -12.88
C MET A 321 28.51 9.10 -11.70
N VAL A 322 28.66 8.00 -10.97
CA VAL A 322 29.65 7.93 -9.86
C VAL A 322 31.08 8.02 -10.39
N GLY A 323 31.39 7.32 -11.48
CA GLY A 323 32.72 7.39 -12.11
C GLY A 323 33.09 8.78 -12.60
N LEU A 324 32.14 9.51 -13.19
CA LEU A 324 32.29 10.91 -13.60
C LEU A 324 32.44 11.83 -12.37
N GLN A 325 31.63 11.64 -11.34
CA GLN A 325 31.66 12.42 -10.09
C GLN A 325 32.97 12.25 -9.32
N MET A 326 33.52 11.05 -9.29
CA MET A 326 34.82 10.76 -8.68
C MET A 326 36.03 11.17 -9.57
N GLY A 327 35.76 11.56 -10.82
CA GLY A 327 36.80 11.98 -11.77
C GLY A 327 37.65 10.83 -12.33
N VAL A 328 37.25 9.58 -12.07
CA VAL A 328 37.97 8.39 -12.57
C VAL A 328 37.71 8.11 -14.05
N ILE A 329 36.65 8.69 -14.59
CA ILE A 329 36.37 8.76 -16.02
C ILE A 329 35.93 10.15 -16.42
N THR A 330 36.00 10.47 -17.71
CA THR A 330 35.47 11.69 -18.35
C THR A 330 34.55 11.28 -19.51
N LYS A 331 33.78 12.21 -20.08
CA LYS A 331 32.98 11.96 -21.27
C LYS A 331 33.80 11.45 -22.48
N ASN A 332 35.08 11.72 -22.51
CA ASN A 332 36.01 11.31 -23.58
C ASN A 332 36.75 9.98 -23.30
N THR A 333 36.54 9.41 -22.10
CA THR A 333 37.14 8.12 -21.73
C THR A 333 36.59 7.02 -22.64
N ARG A 334 37.50 6.22 -23.24
CA ARG A 334 37.13 5.13 -24.14
C ARG A 334 37.68 3.81 -23.65
N TYR A 335 36.86 2.78 -23.71
CA TYR A 335 37.28 1.41 -23.42
C TYR A 335 36.95 0.47 -24.56
N SER A 336 37.80 -0.49 -24.79
CA SER A 336 37.63 -1.50 -25.81
C SER A 336 36.68 -2.62 -25.35
N CYS A 337 35.95 -3.19 -26.28
CA CYS A 337 35.08 -4.35 -26.10
C CYS A 337 35.34 -5.36 -27.22
N GLN A 338 35.47 -6.62 -26.85
CA GLN A 338 35.68 -7.75 -27.77
C GLN A 338 34.38 -8.58 -27.94
N GLY A 339 33.21 -7.94 -27.71
CA GLY A 339 31.91 -8.63 -27.77
C GLY A 339 31.81 -9.80 -26.78
N PRO A 340 31.23 -10.94 -27.20
CA PRO A 340 31.14 -12.14 -26.35
C PRO A 340 32.47 -12.73 -25.90
N GLY A 341 33.57 -12.38 -26.54
CA GLY A 341 34.94 -12.78 -26.17
C GLY A 341 35.55 -11.97 -25.03
N SER A 342 34.91 -10.90 -24.58
CA SER A 342 35.40 -10.04 -23.49
C SER A 342 35.52 -10.78 -22.16
N SER A 343 36.55 -10.45 -21.38
CA SER A 343 36.81 -10.97 -20.02
C SER A 343 37.12 -9.80 -19.09
N PRO A 344 36.72 -9.84 -17.80
CA PRO A 344 36.03 -10.92 -17.07
C PRO A 344 34.50 -10.91 -17.24
N ILE A 345 33.95 -9.89 -17.89
CA ILE A 345 32.49 -9.76 -18.15
C ILE A 345 32.27 -9.75 -19.66
N LYS A 346 31.51 -10.72 -20.15
CA LYS A 346 31.18 -10.85 -21.56
C LYS A 346 30.15 -9.79 -21.99
N CYS A 347 30.28 -9.25 -23.21
CA CYS A 347 29.21 -8.49 -23.83
C CYS A 347 28.19 -9.44 -24.44
N THR A 348 26.94 -8.99 -24.54
CA THR A 348 25.84 -9.78 -25.11
C THR A 348 25.84 -9.80 -26.64
N HIS A 349 26.54 -8.88 -27.27
CA HIS A 349 26.62 -8.74 -28.73
C HIS A 349 27.91 -8.05 -29.16
N ASN A 350 28.20 -8.14 -30.46
CA ASN A 350 29.29 -7.41 -31.10
C ASN A 350 28.83 -5.99 -31.44
N HIS A 351 29.74 -5.02 -31.29
CA HIS A 351 29.49 -3.62 -31.62
C HIS A 351 30.78 -2.87 -31.91
N VAL A 352 30.70 -1.65 -32.39
CA VAL A 352 31.83 -0.77 -32.65
C VAL A 352 32.66 -0.58 -31.36
N SER A 353 34.00 -0.61 -31.49
CA SER A 353 34.95 -0.50 -30.38
C SER A 353 36.18 0.30 -30.83
N PRO A 354 36.77 1.15 -29.96
CA PRO A 354 36.41 1.45 -28.57
C PRO A 354 35.16 2.36 -28.46
N LEU A 355 34.43 2.25 -27.32
CA LEU A 355 33.27 3.07 -27.03
C LEU A 355 33.62 4.16 -26.01
N ASP A 356 32.91 5.28 -26.10
CA ASP A 356 32.75 6.27 -25.04
C ASP A 356 31.49 5.98 -24.19
N VAL A 357 31.21 6.83 -23.21
CA VAL A 357 30.08 6.66 -22.30
C VAL A 357 28.73 6.71 -23.04
N TYR A 358 28.58 7.56 -24.07
CA TYR A 358 27.35 7.68 -24.82
C TYR A 358 27.02 6.41 -25.59
N MET A 359 27.99 5.92 -26.36
CA MET A 359 27.88 4.67 -27.11
C MET A 359 27.71 3.46 -26.20
N ALA A 360 28.37 3.45 -25.05
CA ALA A 360 28.27 2.37 -24.08
C ALA A 360 26.88 2.28 -23.43
N ILE A 361 26.22 3.41 -23.14
CA ILE A 361 24.84 3.46 -22.67
C ILE A 361 23.88 3.05 -23.79
N GLN A 362 24.02 3.61 -25.00
CA GLN A 362 23.23 3.31 -26.20
C GLN A 362 23.15 1.81 -26.46
N GLN A 363 24.31 1.13 -26.48
CA GLN A 363 24.45 -0.27 -26.85
C GLN A 363 24.51 -1.20 -25.63
N SER A 364 24.41 -0.65 -24.42
CA SER A 364 24.43 -1.41 -23.16
C SER A 364 25.69 -2.30 -22.97
N CYS A 365 26.87 -1.79 -23.33
CA CYS A 365 28.13 -2.53 -23.30
C CYS A 365 28.54 -2.96 -21.89
N ASN A 366 28.63 -4.26 -21.61
CA ASN A 366 29.05 -4.78 -20.30
C ASN A 366 30.54 -4.51 -19.99
N PRO A 367 31.48 -4.76 -20.90
CA PRO A 367 32.91 -4.51 -20.65
C PRO A 367 33.23 -3.05 -20.35
N PHE A 368 32.59 -2.09 -21.01
CA PHE A 368 32.79 -0.68 -20.72
C PHE A 368 32.41 -0.37 -19.24
N HIS A 369 31.23 -0.76 -18.82
CA HIS A 369 30.75 -0.48 -17.45
C HIS A 369 31.53 -1.27 -16.38
N TRP A 370 32.10 -2.43 -16.76
CA TRP A 370 33.04 -3.10 -15.90
C TRP A 370 34.33 -2.26 -15.70
N GLN A 371 34.88 -1.68 -16.76
CA GLN A 371 36.08 -0.84 -16.64
C GLN A 371 35.80 0.43 -15.83
N VAL A 372 34.63 1.04 -15.99
CA VAL A 372 34.22 2.17 -15.15
C VAL A 372 34.17 1.75 -13.68
N PHE A 373 33.50 0.65 -13.34
CA PHE A 373 33.43 0.15 -11.97
C PHE A 373 34.83 -0.22 -11.42
N ARG A 374 35.66 -0.85 -12.24
CA ARG A 374 37.06 -1.14 -11.88
C ARG A 374 37.83 0.14 -11.57
N ALA A 375 37.67 1.19 -12.38
CA ALA A 375 38.30 2.48 -12.15
C ALA A 375 37.84 3.11 -10.82
N ILE A 376 36.54 3.09 -10.52
CA ILE A 376 35.98 3.52 -9.23
C ILE A 376 36.65 2.77 -8.07
N MET A 377 36.74 1.43 -8.15
CA MET A 377 37.29 0.58 -7.09
C MET A 377 38.84 0.63 -7.03
N SER A 378 39.47 1.34 -7.95
CA SER A 378 40.93 1.53 -8.00
C SER A 378 41.34 2.99 -7.86
N ASP A 379 40.42 3.89 -7.49
CA ASP A 379 40.69 5.33 -7.33
C ASP A 379 41.85 5.56 -6.34
N PRO A 380 42.97 6.20 -6.77
CA PRO A 380 44.12 6.43 -5.91
C PRO A 380 43.89 7.43 -4.79
N ASN A 381 42.79 8.20 -4.83
CA ASN A 381 42.46 9.16 -3.78
C ASN A 381 41.98 8.51 -2.47
N TYR A 382 41.79 7.18 -2.48
CA TYR A 382 41.39 6.41 -1.31
C TYR A 382 42.37 5.25 -1.04
N GLU A 383 42.61 4.97 0.23
CA GLU A 383 43.63 4.02 0.66
C GLU A 383 43.34 2.56 0.23
N ASN A 384 42.06 2.14 0.32
CA ASN A 384 41.72 0.73 0.11
C ASN A 384 40.36 0.56 -0.58
N THR A 385 40.08 -0.65 -1.03
CA THR A 385 38.83 -0.98 -1.74
C THR A 385 37.60 -0.73 -0.90
N LYS A 386 37.68 -0.91 0.43
CA LYS A 386 36.55 -0.67 1.33
C LYS A 386 36.11 0.81 1.33
N GLN A 387 37.07 1.73 1.47
CA GLN A 387 36.77 3.18 1.42
C GLN A 387 36.19 3.59 0.06
N ARG A 388 36.73 3.07 -1.05
CA ARG A 388 36.22 3.33 -2.42
C ARG A 388 34.77 2.84 -2.56
N TYR A 389 34.50 1.65 -2.08
CA TYR A 389 33.18 1.06 -2.09
C TYR A 389 32.19 1.87 -1.24
N ASP A 390 32.57 2.31 -0.05
CA ASP A 390 31.72 3.09 0.84
C ASP A 390 31.37 4.46 0.24
N VAL A 391 32.31 5.12 -0.47
CA VAL A 391 32.05 6.35 -1.22
C VAL A 391 31.10 6.08 -2.38
N TRP A 392 31.35 5.06 -3.20
CA TRP A 392 30.45 4.62 -4.27
C TRP A 392 29.04 4.33 -3.74
N ARG A 393 28.95 3.56 -2.67
CA ARG A 393 27.69 3.23 -2.02
C ARG A 393 26.95 4.49 -1.52
N LYS A 394 27.66 5.46 -0.93
CA LYS A 394 27.09 6.73 -0.47
C LYS A 394 26.43 7.51 -1.62
N HIS A 395 27.09 7.60 -2.77
CA HIS A 395 26.51 8.21 -3.96
C HIS A 395 25.24 7.49 -4.42
N LEU A 396 25.23 6.16 -4.48
CA LEU A 396 24.06 5.39 -4.85
C LEU A 396 22.89 5.58 -3.85
N MET A 397 23.18 5.62 -2.55
CA MET A 397 22.17 5.90 -1.53
C MET A 397 21.56 7.30 -1.68
N SER A 398 22.32 8.29 -2.12
CA SER A 398 21.81 9.62 -2.41
C SER A 398 20.84 9.64 -3.61
N MET A 399 20.98 8.69 -4.55
CA MET A 399 20.08 8.49 -5.69
C MET A 399 18.80 7.69 -5.31
N GLY A 400 18.71 7.17 -4.07
CA GLY A 400 17.57 6.42 -3.56
C GLY A 400 17.76 4.90 -3.47
N PHE A 401 18.90 4.34 -3.89
CA PHE A 401 19.16 2.90 -3.78
C PHE A 401 19.51 2.48 -2.35
N GLY A 402 19.13 1.25 -1.97
CA GLY A 402 19.50 0.66 -0.69
C GLY A 402 18.87 1.32 0.54
N ARG A 403 17.90 2.21 0.36
CA ARG A 403 17.15 2.90 1.43
C ARG A 403 15.66 2.96 1.10
N LYS A 404 14.83 3.21 2.10
CA LYS A 404 13.43 3.57 1.89
C LYS A 404 13.33 4.97 1.30
N LEU A 405 12.42 5.17 0.37
CA LEU A 405 12.13 6.46 -0.25
C LEU A 405 11.14 7.30 0.57
N ASN A 406 10.58 6.70 1.65
CA ASN A 406 9.56 7.29 2.52
C ASN A 406 8.27 7.62 1.75
N THR A 407 7.83 6.68 0.91
CA THR A 407 6.51 6.74 0.27
C THR A 407 5.39 6.72 1.31
N ASP A 408 4.23 7.21 0.95
CA ASP A 408 3.02 7.13 1.76
C ASP A 408 2.38 5.72 1.80
N LEU A 409 2.94 4.75 1.09
CA LEU A 409 2.47 3.37 1.09
C LEU A 409 3.13 2.54 2.20
N ALA A 410 2.36 1.64 2.81
CA ALA A 410 2.88 0.68 3.78
C ALA A 410 3.72 -0.42 3.11
N PHE A 411 4.61 -1.04 3.90
CA PHE A 411 5.43 -2.19 3.49
C PHE A 411 6.51 -1.91 2.42
N GLU A 412 6.95 -0.65 2.30
CA GLU A 412 8.07 -0.32 1.44
C GLU A 412 9.34 -1.10 1.84
N LEU A 413 9.94 -1.82 0.87
CA LEU A 413 11.24 -2.45 1.01
C LEU A 413 12.35 -1.53 0.49
N LYS A 414 13.50 -1.59 1.15
CA LYS A 414 14.67 -0.76 0.82
C LYS A 414 15.56 -1.32 -0.31
N GLY A 415 15.17 -2.46 -0.91
CA GLY A 415 16.09 -3.20 -1.77
C GLY A 415 17.29 -3.75 -1.00
N ASN A 416 18.35 -4.12 -1.72
CA ASN A 416 19.60 -4.53 -1.12
C ASN A 416 20.78 -3.81 -1.78
N LEU A 417 21.50 -3.01 -1.02
CA LEU A 417 22.79 -2.44 -1.36
C LEU A 417 23.68 -2.65 -0.14
N PRO A 418 24.39 -3.80 -0.06
CA PRO A 418 25.04 -4.21 1.18
C PRO A 418 26.11 -3.20 1.62
N PRO A 419 26.29 -3.01 2.92
CA PRO A 419 27.44 -2.26 3.43
C PRO A 419 28.73 -3.08 3.25
N SER A 420 29.88 -2.42 3.22
CA SER A 420 31.19 -3.04 2.98
C SER A 420 31.54 -4.17 3.96
N GLU A 421 31.02 -4.10 5.20
CA GLU A 421 31.19 -5.11 6.24
C GLU A 421 30.64 -6.48 5.84
N VAL A 422 29.66 -6.52 4.93
CA VAL A 422 29.13 -7.79 4.40
C VAL A 422 30.21 -8.51 3.58
N PHE A 423 30.95 -7.76 2.75
CA PHE A 423 32.04 -8.33 1.96
C PHE A 423 33.25 -8.69 2.83
N ASP A 424 33.56 -7.88 3.85
CA ASP A 424 34.59 -8.23 4.86
C ASP A 424 34.25 -9.56 5.56
N LYS A 425 32.95 -9.78 5.88
CA LYS A 425 32.50 -11.03 6.51
C LYS A 425 32.55 -12.23 5.57
N ILE A 426 32.21 -12.06 4.29
CA ILE A 426 32.15 -13.14 3.30
C ILE A 426 33.56 -13.53 2.84
N TYR A 427 34.39 -12.55 2.51
CA TYR A 427 35.67 -12.76 1.85
C TYR A 427 36.90 -12.54 2.76
N GLY A 428 36.71 -11.93 3.93
CA GLY A 428 37.76 -11.48 4.84
C GLY A 428 38.14 -10.01 4.63
N VAL A 429 38.52 -9.33 5.72
CA VAL A 429 38.94 -7.92 5.72
C VAL A 429 40.15 -7.73 4.78
N GLY A 430 40.03 -6.81 3.83
CA GLY A 430 41.05 -6.49 2.85
C GLY A 430 41.31 -7.58 1.79
N ARG A 431 40.51 -8.65 1.75
CA ARG A 431 40.68 -9.76 0.80
C ARG A 431 39.75 -9.71 -0.41
N TRP A 432 38.92 -8.68 -0.52
CA TRP A 432 38.02 -8.47 -1.66
C TRP A 432 38.40 -7.21 -2.44
N ASN A 433 38.08 -7.21 -3.73
CA ASN A 433 38.42 -6.13 -4.65
C ASN A 433 37.38 -6.05 -5.78
N ALA A 434 37.58 -5.15 -6.75
CA ALA A 434 36.66 -4.97 -7.89
C ALA A 434 36.34 -6.30 -8.60
N MET A 435 37.31 -7.21 -8.76
CA MET A 435 37.08 -8.49 -9.42
C MET A 435 36.15 -9.40 -8.62
N THR A 436 36.26 -9.41 -7.29
CA THR A 436 35.40 -10.20 -6.39
C THR A 436 33.93 -9.80 -6.51
N ILE A 437 33.67 -8.47 -6.57
CA ILE A 437 32.34 -7.90 -6.62
C ILE A 437 31.97 -7.38 -8.02
N ARG A 438 32.55 -7.90 -9.08
CA ARG A 438 32.42 -7.42 -10.46
C ARG A 438 30.96 -7.39 -10.97
N SER A 439 30.10 -8.25 -10.46
CA SER A 439 28.69 -8.33 -10.85
C SER A 439 27.96 -7.02 -10.60
N LEU A 440 28.36 -6.22 -9.60
CA LEU A 440 27.80 -4.92 -9.28
C LEU A 440 27.98 -3.90 -10.43
N SER A 441 28.99 -4.07 -11.26
CA SER A 441 29.25 -3.20 -12.41
C SER A 441 28.11 -3.18 -13.43
N ILE A 442 27.36 -4.27 -13.51
CA ILE A 442 26.24 -4.46 -14.45
C ILE A 442 24.89 -4.64 -13.74
N GLY A 443 24.80 -4.28 -12.44
CA GLY A 443 23.58 -4.36 -11.68
C GLY A 443 23.11 -5.78 -11.37
N GLN A 444 24.05 -6.69 -11.13
CA GLN A 444 23.82 -8.09 -10.77
C GLN A 444 24.49 -8.38 -9.41
N GLY A 445 24.39 -9.61 -8.95
CA GLY A 445 24.95 -10.05 -7.68
C GLY A 445 24.09 -9.60 -6.50
N GLU A 446 24.73 -8.96 -5.53
CA GLU A 446 24.09 -8.62 -4.26
C GLU A 446 23.14 -7.42 -4.34
N VAL A 447 23.20 -6.61 -5.42
CA VAL A 447 22.32 -5.44 -5.55
C VAL A 447 20.93 -5.87 -5.99
N LEU A 448 19.94 -5.49 -5.16
CA LEU A 448 18.52 -5.67 -5.46
C LEU A 448 17.77 -4.34 -5.31
N THR A 449 16.87 -4.08 -6.22
CA THR A 449 16.05 -2.87 -6.23
C THR A 449 14.57 -3.21 -6.34
N THR A 450 13.71 -2.33 -5.82
CA THR A 450 12.28 -2.41 -6.10
C THR A 450 11.95 -1.62 -7.37
N PRO A 451 10.84 -1.94 -8.08
CA PRO A 451 10.37 -1.12 -9.20
C PRO A 451 10.15 0.35 -8.82
N LEU A 452 9.69 0.60 -7.59
CA LEU A 452 9.55 1.96 -7.06
C LEU A 452 10.89 2.69 -6.96
N GLN A 453 11.97 2.01 -6.54
CA GLN A 453 13.32 2.60 -6.53
C GLN A 453 13.84 2.88 -7.93
N LEU A 454 13.59 2.00 -8.90
CA LEU A 454 14.04 2.20 -10.28
C LEU A 454 13.30 3.36 -10.97
N VAL A 455 12.00 3.51 -10.76
CA VAL A 455 11.27 4.67 -11.32
C VAL A 455 11.67 5.97 -10.62
N ASN A 456 11.92 5.94 -9.29
CA ASN A 456 12.44 7.09 -8.56
C ASN A 456 13.82 7.50 -9.09
N TYR A 457 14.68 6.53 -9.38
CA TYR A 457 15.97 6.78 -10.01
C TYR A 457 15.82 7.43 -11.40
N ALA A 458 14.90 6.94 -12.24
CA ALA A 458 14.58 7.57 -13.52
C ALA A 458 14.04 9.01 -13.33
N SER A 459 13.21 9.25 -12.31
CA SER A 459 12.70 10.57 -11.94
C SER A 459 13.83 11.51 -11.47
N MET A 460 14.78 11.02 -10.67
CA MET A 460 15.96 11.77 -10.23
C MET A 460 16.82 12.18 -11.43
N VAL A 461 17.04 11.28 -12.38
CA VAL A 461 17.79 11.60 -13.62
C VAL A 461 17.02 12.63 -14.45
N ALA A 462 15.71 12.46 -14.64
CA ALA A 462 14.84 13.40 -15.35
C ALA A 462 14.91 14.81 -14.77
N ASN A 463 14.95 14.92 -13.45
CA ASN A 463 15.05 16.19 -12.70
C ASN A 463 16.51 16.72 -12.58
N ARG A 464 17.48 16.07 -13.20
CA ARG A 464 18.90 16.48 -13.12
C ARG A 464 19.45 16.54 -11.70
N GLY A 465 19.19 15.48 -10.92
CA GLY A 465 19.85 15.26 -9.63
C GLY A 465 19.00 15.43 -8.38
N PHE A 466 17.69 15.53 -8.49
CA PHE A 466 16.84 15.52 -7.31
C PHE A 466 15.55 14.70 -7.54
N PHE A 467 14.91 14.31 -6.45
CA PHE A 467 13.60 13.67 -6.47
C PHE A 467 12.77 14.07 -5.26
N TYR A 468 11.46 13.97 -5.40
CA TYR A 468 10.52 14.02 -4.29
C TYR A 468 10.15 12.60 -3.85
N PRO A 469 9.86 12.34 -2.56
CA PRO A 469 9.37 11.04 -2.14
C PRO A 469 8.18 10.62 -3.00
N PRO A 470 8.24 9.44 -3.64
CA PRO A 470 7.09 8.94 -4.40
C PRO A 470 5.88 8.79 -3.50
N HIS A 471 4.75 9.37 -3.90
CA HIS A 471 3.53 9.34 -3.09
C HIS A 471 2.29 9.21 -3.96
N VAL A 472 1.26 8.61 -3.38
CA VAL A 472 -0.02 8.36 -4.06
C VAL A 472 -1.02 9.46 -3.78
N VAL A 473 -1.11 9.93 -2.53
CA VAL A 473 -2.13 10.89 -2.12
C VAL A 473 -1.62 12.33 -2.26
N ARG A 474 -2.33 13.13 -3.05
CA ARG A 474 -2.06 14.55 -3.29
C ARG A 474 -2.64 15.42 -2.19
N SER A 475 -3.89 15.12 -1.78
CA SER A 475 -4.61 15.91 -0.78
C SER A 475 -5.63 15.09 -0.01
N VAL A 476 -5.98 15.58 1.19
CA VAL A 476 -6.88 14.93 2.14
C VAL A 476 -8.02 15.89 2.51
N GLY A 477 -9.26 15.40 2.46
CA GLY A 477 -10.48 16.13 2.80
C GLY A 477 -10.99 17.04 1.68
N ASN A 478 -10.11 17.79 1.02
CA ASN A 478 -10.41 18.58 -0.18
C ASN A 478 -9.14 18.76 -1.01
N GLU A 479 -9.28 19.16 -2.28
CA GLU A 479 -8.16 19.32 -3.21
C GLU A 479 -7.14 20.39 -2.79
N LYS A 480 -7.51 21.33 -1.92
CA LYS A 480 -6.63 22.41 -1.45
C LYS A 480 -5.69 21.96 -0.32
N ASN A 481 -6.07 20.93 0.45
CA ASN A 481 -5.25 20.37 1.54
C ASN A 481 -4.19 19.41 1.02
N LYS A 482 -3.18 19.95 0.32
CA LYS A 482 -2.09 19.14 -0.24
C LYS A 482 -1.26 18.49 0.86
N THR A 483 -0.78 17.28 0.58
CA THR A 483 0.20 16.60 1.41
C THR A 483 1.58 17.29 1.32
N ASN A 484 2.44 17.05 2.31
CA ASN A 484 3.76 17.69 2.35
C ASN A 484 4.84 16.98 1.51
N PHE A 485 4.51 15.93 0.77
CA PHE A 485 5.50 15.15 0.00
C PHE A 485 6.18 15.97 -1.09
N GLY A 486 5.45 16.79 -1.83
CA GLY A 486 5.98 17.67 -2.87
C GLY A 486 6.94 18.77 -2.36
N ASN A 487 7.05 18.97 -1.04
CA ASN A 487 7.98 19.93 -0.44
C ASN A 487 9.28 19.28 0.07
N GLN A 488 9.40 17.94 0.04
CA GLN A 488 10.54 17.18 0.56
C GLN A 488 11.53 16.83 -0.55
N LYS A 489 12.28 17.81 -1.02
CA LYS A 489 13.27 17.60 -2.07
C LYS A 489 14.49 16.84 -1.55
N ASN A 490 14.78 15.68 -2.13
CA ASN A 490 16.00 14.90 -1.90
C ASN A 490 16.99 15.17 -3.05
N VAL A 491 18.22 15.52 -2.73
CA VAL A 491 19.25 15.87 -3.73
C VAL A 491 20.29 14.76 -3.77
N ALA A 492 20.57 14.26 -4.97
CA ALA A 492 21.66 13.34 -5.22
C ALA A 492 23.02 14.06 -5.15
N SER A 493 24.04 13.36 -4.69
CA SER A 493 25.40 13.88 -4.58
C SER A 493 26.18 13.76 -5.91
N ILE A 494 25.52 14.07 -7.03
CA ILE A 494 26.07 14.03 -8.39
C ILE A 494 25.84 15.40 -9.03
N ASN A 495 26.87 15.97 -9.64
CA ASN A 495 26.78 17.23 -10.34
C ASN A 495 25.89 17.11 -11.59
N VAL A 496 25.15 18.16 -11.89
CA VAL A 496 24.18 18.19 -13.02
C VAL A 496 24.86 17.89 -14.36
N GLU A 497 26.06 18.40 -14.58
CA GLU A 497 26.83 18.16 -15.82
C GLU A 497 27.07 16.67 -16.11
N TYR A 498 27.28 15.84 -15.08
CA TYR A 498 27.50 14.40 -15.24
C TYR A 498 26.19 13.66 -15.50
N ILE A 499 25.10 14.19 -14.95
CA ILE A 499 23.75 13.64 -15.21
C ILE A 499 23.35 13.95 -16.66
N ASP A 500 23.65 15.16 -17.17
CA ASP A 500 23.36 15.53 -18.58
C ASP A 500 24.14 14.66 -19.58
N ILE A 501 25.38 14.28 -19.26
CA ILE A 501 26.15 13.30 -20.06
C ILE A 501 25.38 11.96 -20.14
N VAL A 502 24.88 11.48 -19.01
CA VAL A 502 24.13 10.22 -18.95
C VAL A 502 22.78 10.35 -19.67
N ILE A 503 22.07 11.47 -19.51
CA ILE A 503 20.81 11.73 -20.23
C ILE A 503 21.02 11.67 -21.75
N GLN A 504 22.11 12.26 -22.25
CA GLN A 504 22.42 12.18 -23.68
C GLN A 504 22.62 10.72 -24.13
N GLY A 505 23.34 9.90 -23.37
CA GLY A 505 23.46 8.46 -23.66
C GLY A 505 22.11 7.72 -23.61
N MET A 506 21.22 8.10 -22.68
CA MET A 506 19.86 7.54 -22.58
C MET A 506 18.96 7.95 -23.75
N ARG A 507 19.15 9.14 -24.35
CA ARG A 507 18.47 9.56 -25.60
C ARG A 507 18.90 8.67 -26.76
N GLU A 508 20.20 8.40 -26.86
CA GLU A 508 20.76 7.54 -27.91
C GLU A 508 20.19 6.10 -27.88
N VAL A 509 19.65 5.65 -26.77
CA VAL A 509 18.93 4.36 -26.67
C VAL A 509 17.71 4.33 -27.60
N PHE A 510 17.06 5.47 -27.83
CA PHE A 510 15.92 5.61 -28.74
C PHE A 510 16.31 6.22 -30.09
N GLU A 511 17.22 7.19 -30.12
CA GLU A 511 17.53 8.01 -31.29
C GLU A 511 18.69 7.44 -32.12
N GLY A 512 19.68 6.82 -31.44
CA GLY A 512 20.87 6.33 -32.09
C GLY A 512 20.64 5.14 -33.01
N SER A 513 21.48 5.02 -34.02
CA SER A 513 21.39 3.95 -35.05
C SER A 513 21.41 2.53 -34.49
N HIS A 514 22.10 2.35 -33.35
CA HIS A 514 22.24 1.07 -32.63
C HIS A 514 21.54 1.07 -31.27
N GLY A 515 20.59 1.97 -31.07
CA GLY A 515 19.85 2.12 -29.82
C GLY A 515 19.01 0.89 -29.49
N THR A 516 19.14 0.39 -28.25
CA THR A 516 18.47 -0.86 -27.83
C THR A 516 16.96 -0.78 -27.72
N ALA A 517 16.36 0.44 -27.75
CA ALA A 517 14.92 0.67 -27.78
C ALA A 517 14.47 1.50 -29.00
N ARG A 518 15.29 1.62 -30.04
CA ARG A 518 15.00 2.41 -31.24
C ARG A 518 13.65 2.08 -31.88
N ALA A 519 13.29 0.81 -31.95
CA ALA A 519 12.02 0.35 -32.52
C ALA A 519 10.77 0.90 -31.80
N TYR A 520 10.93 1.41 -30.59
CA TYR A 520 9.83 1.90 -29.75
C TYR A 520 9.85 3.41 -29.53
N LYS A 521 10.66 4.12 -30.33
CA LYS A 521 10.67 5.57 -30.37
C LYS A 521 9.29 6.11 -30.75
N ILE A 522 8.90 7.24 -30.17
CA ILE A 522 7.74 8.03 -30.56
C ILE A 522 8.27 9.25 -31.34
N ASP A 523 7.97 9.34 -32.62
CA ASP A 523 8.63 10.32 -33.54
C ASP A 523 8.48 11.78 -33.12
N SER A 524 7.37 12.15 -32.50
CA SER A 524 7.10 13.51 -32.04
C SER A 524 7.55 13.80 -30.62
N LEU A 525 8.32 12.89 -29.98
CA LEU A 525 8.63 13.00 -28.56
C LEU A 525 10.11 12.70 -28.29
N SER A 526 10.79 13.61 -27.58
CA SER A 526 12.11 13.34 -27.02
C SER A 526 11.98 12.40 -25.82
N MET A 527 12.67 11.25 -25.88
CA MET A 527 12.63 10.21 -24.86
C MET A 527 14.03 9.84 -24.43
N ALA A 528 14.22 9.58 -23.15
CA ALA A 528 15.43 9.01 -22.61
C ALA A 528 15.10 7.74 -21.81
N GLY A 529 15.90 6.68 -21.98
CA GLY A 529 15.61 5.42 -21.30
C GLY A 529 16.76 4.43 -21.35
N LYS A 530 16.56 3.28 -20.71
CA LYS A 530 17.55 2.21 -20.65
C LYS A 530 16.90 0.85 -20.52
N THR A 531 17.26 -0.06 -21.42
CA THR A 531 16.90 -1.47 -21.34
C THR A 531 17.76 -2.19 -20.28
N GLY A 532 17.14 -3.12 -19.57
CA GLY A 532 17.80 -4.01 -18.64
C GLY A 532 17.37 -5.45 -18.89
N THR A 533 18.33 -6.35 -18.70
CA THR A 533 18.09 -7.79 -18.65
C THR A 533 18.71 -8.26 -17.35
N ALA A 534 17.92 -8.87 -16.49
CA ALA A 534 18.36 -9.28 -15.17
C ALA A 534 18.27 -10.79 -15.04
N GLN A 535 19.41 -11.45 -14.87
CA GLN A 535 19.47 -12.89 -14.64
C GLN A 535 18.82 -13.25 -13.31
N THR A 536 18.06 -14.34 -13.31
CA THR A 536 17.40 -14.88 -12.11
C THR A 536 17.92 -16.28 -11.81
N SER A 537 17.67 -16.74 -10.59
CA SER A 537 18.01 -18.10 -10.17
C SER A 537 17.19 -19.19 -10.90
N SER A 538 16.07 -18.82 -11.52
CA SER A 538 15.24 -19.73 -12.33
C SER A 538 15.84 -20.03 -13.71
N GLY A 539 16.92 -19.29 -14.09
CA GLY A 539 17.53 -19.41 -15.42
C GLY A 539 16.80 -18.65 -16.53
N LYS A 540 15.65 -18.02 -16.22
CA LYS A 540 14.92 -17.13 -17.14
C LYS A 540 15.12 -15.67 -16.71
N ASP A 541 15.52 -14.80 -17.65
CA ASP A 541 15.85 -13.42 -17.35
C ASP A 541 14.59 -12.56 -17.19
N ASN A 542 14.66 -11.53 -16.33
CA ASN A 542 13.65 -10.49 -16.23
C ASN A 542 13.90 -9.41 -17.29
N SER A 543 12.83 -8.99 -17.95
CA SER A 543 12.80 -7.87 -18.88
C SER A 543 12.55 -6.58 -18.11
N ASN A 544 13.57 -5.69 -18.01
CA ASN A 544 13.51 -4.44 -17.26
C ASN A 544 13.65 -3.25 -18.21
N PHE A 545 12.94 -2.17 -17.93
CA PHE A 545 13.09 -0.90 -18.65
C PHE A 545 12.76 0.28 -17.76
N ILE A 546 13.58 1.33 -17.85
CA ILE A 546 13.29 2.64 -17.27
C ILE A 546 13.36 3.71 -18.34
N ALA A 547 12.47 4.71 -18.25
CA ALA A 547 12.47 5.84 -19.17
C ALA A 547 11.81 7.07 -18.56
N PHE A 548 12.03 8.22 -19.19
CA PHE A 548 11.25 9.43 -18.93
C PHE A 548 11.04 10.23 -20.21
N ALA A 549 10.01 11.04 -20.23
CA ALA A 549 9.63 11.87 -21.36
C ALA A 549 8.74 13.06 -20.94
N PRO A 550 8.77 14.19 -21.72
CA PRO A 550 9.83 14.61 -22.63
C PRO A 550 11.17 14.83 -21.91
N VAL A 551 12.29 14.83 -22.62
CA VAL A 551 13.62 15.02 -21.98
C VAL A 551 13.81 16.44 -21.44
N GLU A 552 13.30 17.43 -22.15
CA GLU A 552 13.46 18.84 -21.84
C GLU A 552 12.57 19.28 -20.66
N THR A 553 11.33 18.78 -20.63
CA THR A 553 10.31 19.09 -19.60
C THR A 553 9.62 17.79 -19.16
N PRO A 554 10.27 16.99 -18.33
CA PRO A 554 9.78 15.67 -17.97
C PRO A 554 8.38 15.71 -17.34
N LYS A 555 7.45 14.91 -17.88
CA LYS A 555 6.07 14.75 -17.40
C LYS A 555 5.79 13.38 -16.83
N ILE A 556 6.57 12.39 -17.25
CA ILE A 556 6.44 11.01 -16.79
C ILE A 556 7.83 10.36 -16.72
N ALA A 557 8.14 9.74 -15.59
CA ALA A 557 9.18 8.73 -15.45
C ALA A 557 8.51 7.39 -15.22
N ILE A 558 9.00 6.32 -15.83
CA ILE A 558 8.38 5.00 -15.80
C ILE A 558 9.42 3.89 -15.60
N CYS A 559 9.03 2.88 -14.83
CA CYS A 559 9.73 1.61 -14.73
C CYS A 559 8.76 0.47 -15.07
N VAL A 560 9.19 -0.41 -15.95
CA VAL A 560 8.46 -1.64 -16.29
C VAL A 560 9.38 -2.83 -16.05
N ILE A 561 8.89 -3.80 -15.30
CA ILE A 561 9.53 -5.11 -15.11
C ILE A 561 8.56 -6.19 -15.53
N VAL A 562 9.02 -7.10 -16.39
CA VAL A 562 8.28 -8.32 -16.75
C VAL A 562 9.16 -9.51 -16.35
N GLU A 563 8.66 -10.30 -15.39
CA GLU A 563 9.39 -11.45 -14.84
C GLU A 563 9.52 -12.57 -15.89
N GLU A 564 10.68 -13.22 -15.92
CA GLU A 564 10.98 -14.41 -16.76
C GLU A 564 10.68 -14.21 -18.25
N ALA A 565 10.90 -13.00 -18.76
CA ALA A 565 10.52 -12.57 -20.10
C ALA A 565 11.71 -12.32 -21.05
N GLY A 566 12.94 -12.49 -20.57
CA GLY A 566 14.15 -12.30 -21.37
C GLY A 566 14.56 -10.84 -21.55
N PHE A 567 14.92 -10.43 -22.75
CA PHE A 567 15.49 -9.11 -23.01
C PHE A 567 14.53 -7.94 -22.74
N GLY A 568 15.06 -6.89 -22.07
CA GLY A 568 14.33 -5.66 -21.76
C GLY A 568 13.72 -4.97 -22.99
N SER A 569 14.38 -5.07 -24.14
CA SER A 569 13.88 -4.55 -25.41
C SER A 569 12.65 -5.27 -25.94
N ARG A 570 12.39 -6.53 -25.54
CA ARG A 570 11.30 -7.33 -26.11
C ARG A 570 9.94 -7.04 -25.48
N TRP A 571 9.87 -6.80 -24.16
CA TRP A 571 8.63 -6.68 -23.42
C TRP A 571 8.51 -5.36 -22.64
N ALA A 572 9.50 -5.07 -21.81
CA ALA A 572 9.43 -3.91 -20.93
C ALA A 572 9.50 -2.57 -21.68
N ALA A 573 10.35 -2.47 -22.72
CA ALA A 573 10.49 -1.24 -23.49
C ALA A 573 9.24 -0.89 -24.32
N PRO A 574 8.61 -1.80 -25.10
CA PRO A 574 7.38 -1.49 -25.81
C PRO A 574 6.24 -1.14 -24.86
N ILE A 575 6.07 -1.87 -23.73
CA ILE A 575 5.05 -1.54 -22.73
C ILE A 575 5.27 -0.13 -22.19
N ALA A 576 6.50 0.22 -21.77
CA ALA A 576 6.81 1.55 -21.25
C ALA A 576 6.54 2.65 -22.29
N SER A 577 6.92 2.42 -23.54
CA SER A 577 6.71 3.37 -24.63
C SER A 577 5.21 3.58 -24.94
N LEU A 578 4.38 2.52 -24.91
CA LEU A 578 2.93 2.63 -25.04
C LEU A 578 2.29 3.38 -23.87
N MET A 579 2.77 3.15 -22.65
CA MET A 579 2.30 3.87 -21.46
C MET A 579 2.62 5.37 -21.53
N ILE A 580 3.82 5.73 -21.98
CA ILE A 580 4.22 7.13 -22.22
C ILE A 580 3.33 7.78 -23.29
N GLU A 581 3.11 7.08 -24.42
CA GLU A 581 2.23 7.57 -25.49
C GLU A 581 0.80 7.80 -24.99
N LYS A 582 0.25 6.83 -24.25
CA LYS A 582 -1.09 6.91 -23.65
C LYS A 582 -1.22 8.08 -22.69
N TYR A 583 -0.23 8.31 -21.84
CA TYR A 583 -0.27 9.39 -20.86
C TYR A 583 -0.17 10.78 -21.49
N LEU A 584 0.75 10.97 -22.43
CA LEU A 584 1.02 12.28 -23.03
C LEU A 584 0.05 12.68 -24.14
N PHE A 585 -0.49 11.71 -24.87
CA PHE A 585 -1.37 11.97 -26.03
C PHE A 585 -2.79 11.47 -25.84
N HIS A 586 -3.10 10.82 -24.72
CA HIS A 586 -4.40 10.21 -24.39
C HIS A 586 -4.85 9.09 -25.35
N THR A 587 -4.17 8.91 -26.46
CA THR A 587 -4.43 7.91 -27.50
C THR A 587 -3.15 7.19 -27.86
N VAL A 588 -3.28 5.94 -28.27
CA VAL A 588 -2.16 5.12 -28.78
C VAL A 588 -2.35 4.95 -30.29
N LYS A 589 -1.36 5.40 -31.07
CA LYS A 589 -1.36 5.29 -32.52
C LYS A 589 -0.74 3.98 -33.00
N ARG A 590 0.22 3.42 -32.26
CA ARG A 590 1.00 2.22 -32.64
C ARG A 590 0.25 0.93 -32.30
N LYS A 591 -0.87 0.69 -33.01
CA LYS A 591 -1.82 -0.41 -32.74
C LYS A 591 -1.22 -1.79 -32.83
N GLU A 592 -0.34 -2.04 -33.79
CA GLU A 592 0.34 -3.33 -33.97
C GLU A 592 1.18 -3.69 -32.70
N ILE A 593 1.95 -2.74 -32.17
CA ILE A 593 2.73 -2.95 -30.94
C ILE A 593 1.79 -3.17 -29.75
N GLU A 594 0.70 -2.39 -29.68
CA GLU A 594 -0.32 -2.52 -28.62
C GLU A 594 -0.93 -3.93 -28.61
N GLU A 595 -1.40 -4.40 -29.75
CA GLU A 595 -2.02 -5.72 -29.91
C GLU A 595 -1.04 -6.86 -29.58
N ASN A 596 0.21 -6.75 -30.04
CA ASN A 596 1.25 -7.72 -29.74
C ASN A 596 1.50 -7.80 -28.22
N MET A 597 1.51 -6.66 -27.51
CA MET A 597 1.70 -6.65 -26.05
C MET A 597 0.48 -7.19 -25.30
N ILE A 598 -0.73 -6.90 -25.74
CA ILE A 598 -1.96 -7.36 -25.09
C ILE A 598 -2.13 -8.88 -25.26
N ASN A 599 -1.93 -9.39 -26.47
CA ASN A 599 -2.20 -10.79 -26.82
C ASN A 599 -1.12 -11.77 -26.31
N ALA A 600 0.04 -11.26 -25.93
CA ALA A 600 1.13 -12.12 -25.45
C ALA A 600 0.80 -12.74 -24.08
N ASN A 601 0.95 -14.08 -24.01
CA ASN A 601 0.84 -14.83 -22.75
C ASN A 601 2.20 -15.36 -22.33
N LEU A 602 2.70 -14.89 -21.16
CA LEU A 602 3.99 -15.30 -20.59
C LEU A 602 3.82 -16.10 -19.28
N LEU A 603 2.59 -16.39 -18.87
CA LEU A 603 2.35 -17.17 -17.64
C LEU A 603 2.50 -18.69 -17.87
N ASN A 604 2.36 -19.12 -19.13
CA ASN A 604 2.37 -20.55 -19.51
C ASN A 604 3.69 -20.99 -20.18
N ASN A 605 4.73 -20.14 -20.17
CA ASN A 605 6.02 -20.44 -20.80
C ASN A 605 7.06 -21.01 -19.80
#